data_1a3820c86eecf80ba5d896408e4771d9
#
_entry.id   1a3820c86eecf80ba5d896408e4771d9
#
_cell.length_a   1.000
_cell.length_b   1.000
_cell.length_c   1.000
_cell.angle_alpha   90.00
_cell.angle_beta   90.00
_cell.angle_gamma   90.00
#
_symmetry.space_group_name_H-M   'P 1'
#
loop_
_entity.id
_entity.type
_entity.pdbx_description
1 polymer ?
#
loop_
_entity_poly.entity_id
_entity_poly.type
_entity_poly.pdbx_seq_one_letter_code
_entity_poly.pdbx_strand_id
1 'polypeptide(L)'
;WVDEEIMKVRNPFAGLLALFFVVAWCLSGSAAFAKPLVPLRTAWLGEHETFLVWYAREKGWDKAEGLDLELLPFESGKNVIDEMQSSNWAIAGVGAMPALTASLSSRLYIVGIGNDESASNAIFTRADSPILKMKGFNPNCPEVYGNPGSVRGKTFIVPKGTSAHYMLSRWLHVLGLNERDVNIVDMQPSEAMKAFADGQGDAIALWAPQTFE
;
A
#
# COMPACT_ATOMS: atom_id res chain seq x y z
N TRP A 1 -62.39 -40.55 63.22
CA TRP A 1 -62.10 -39.50 62.29
C TRP A 1 -60.80 -38.86 62.75
N VAL A 2 -59.73 -39.19 62.07
CA VAL A 2 -58.37 -38.60 62.28
C VAL A 2 -58.03 -37.92 61.03
N ASP A 3 -57.97 -36.60 61.10
CA ASP A 3 -57.43 -35.77 60.03
C ASP A 3 -55.89 -35.81 60.10
N GLU A 4 -55.21 -36.36 59.07
CA GLU A 4 -53.80 -36.32 58.91
C GLU A 4 -53.42 -35.00 58.16
N GLU A 5 -53.05 -34.02 58.94
CA GLU A 5 -52.36 -32.80 58.35
C GLU A 5 -50.96 -33.18 58.00
N ILE A 6 -50.70 -33.39 56.69
CA ILE A 6 -49.35 -33.58 56.15
C ILE A 6 -48.62 -32.24 56.22
N MET A 7 -47.78 -32.11 57.22
CA MET A 7 -46.85 -30.98 57.38
C MET A 7 -45.85 -30.99 56.25
N LYS A 8 -46.05 -30.13 55.16
CA LYS A 8 -45.07 -29.88 54.11
C LYS A 8 -43.88 -29.18 54.72
N VAL A 9 -42.85 -29.91 55.08
CA VAL A 9 -41.54 -29.34 55.41
C VAL A 9 -40.96 -28.70 54.14
N ARG A 10 -41.08 -27.37 53.98
CA ARG A 10 -40.40 -26.61 52.97
C ARG A 10 -38.90 -26.60 53.32
N ASN A 11 -38.13 -27.42 52.62
CA ASN A 11 -36.70 -27.47 52.79
C ASN A 11 -36.08 -26.16 52.28
N PRO A 12 -35.57 -25.24 53.15
CA PRO A 12 -35.05 -23.95 52.74
C PRO A 12 -33.79 -24.08 51.90
N PHE A 13 -33.10 -25.21 51.91
CA PHE A 13 -31.92 -25.50 51.18
C PHE A 13 -32.17 -25.81 49.68
N ALA A 14 -33.38 -26.25 49.32
CA ALA A 14 -33.73 -26.56 47.94
C ALA A 14 -33.74 -25.30 47.05
N GLY A 15 -34.21 -24.18 47.63
CA GLY A 15 -34.19 -22.88 46.92
C GLY A 15 -32.79 -22.30 46.73
N LEU A 16 -31.90 -22.47 47.72
CA LEU A 16 -30.53 -22.02 47.65
C LEU A 16 -29.70 -22.83 46.62
N LEU A 17 -29.92 -24.15 46.56
CA LEU A 17 -29.28 -25.03 45.58
C LEU A 17 -29.73 -24.70 44.15
N ALA A 18 -31.02 -24.44 43.93
CA ALA A 18 -31.54 -24.05 42.63
C ALA A 18 -30.96 -22.70 42.18
N LEU A 19 -30.84 -21.73 43.09
CA LEU A 19 -30.21 -20.42 42.77
C LEU A 19 -28.74 -20.58 42.44
N PHE A 20 -28.00 -21.46 43.11
CA PHE A 20 -26.59 -21.73 42.84
C PHE A 20 -26.38 -22.37 41.47
N PHE A 21 -27.26 -23.28 41.05
CA PHE A 21 -27.21 -23.88 39.72
C PHE A 21 -27.55 -22.89 38.61
N VAL A 22 -28.52 -21.98 38.83
CA VAL A 22 -28.85 -20.93 37.86
C VAL A 22 -27.72 -19.92 37.73
N VAL A 23 -27.09 -19.50 38.83
CA VAL A 23 -25.93 -18.60 38.82
C VAL A 23 -24.69 -19.27 38.18
N ALA A 24 -24.45 -20.55 38.49
CA ALA A 24 -23.37 -21.31 37.84
C ALA A 24 -23.60 -21.51 36.34
N TRP A 25 -24.85 -21.69 35.89
CA TRP A 25 -25.18 -21.75 34.47
C TRP A 25 -25.04 -20.39 33.76
N CYS A 26 -25.42 -19.30 34.43
CA CYS A 26 -25.19 -17.94 33.88
C CYS A 26 -23.69 -17.56 33.82
N LEU A 27 -22.87 -18.10 34.75
CA LEU A 27 -21.41 -17.91 34.74
C LEU A 27 -20.69 -18.86 33.78
N SER A 28 -21.34 -19.93 33.32
CA SER A 28 -20.88 -20.79 32.22
C SER A 28 -21.19 -20.10 30.89
N GLY A 29 -20.99 -18.77 30.84
CA GLY A 29 -21.02 -18.02 29.59
C GLY A 29 -20.17 -18.78 28.57
N SER A 30 -20.78 -19.20 27.50
CA SER A 30 -20.14 -19.88 26.37
C SER A 30 -18.79 -19.19 26.15
N ALA A 31 -17.70 -19.87 26.51
CA ALA A 31 -16.40 -19.49 25.97
C ALA A 31 -16.58 -19.64 24.45
N ALA A 32 -16.98 -18.57 23.82
CA ALA A 32 -16.96 -18.49 22.36
C ALA A 32 -15.51 -18.79 21.99
N PHE A 33 -15.26 -20.00 21.52
CA PHE A 33 -13.97 -20.36 20.95
C PHE A 33 -13.77 -19.35 19.83
N ALA A 34 -12.93 -18.34 20.10
CA ALA A 34 -12.58 -17.36 19.10
C ALA A 34 -12.02 -18.15 17.91
N LYS A 35 -12.68 -18.00 16.76
CA LYS A 35 -12.22 -18.66 15.54
C LYS A 35 -10.74 -18.27 15.35
N PRO A 36 -9.85 -19.22 15.09
CA PRO A 36 -8.44 -18.90 14.90
C PRO A 36 -8.33 -17.88 13.75
N LEU A 37 -7.53 -16.83 13.98
CA LEU A 37 -7.27 -15.83 12.97
C LEU A 37 -6.54 -16.45 11.79
N VAL A 38 -6.85 -16.00 10.58
CA VAL A 38 -6.14 -16.40 9.36
C VAL A 38 -4.96 -15.44 9.18
N PRO A 39 -3.70 -15.93 9.29
CA PRO A 39 -2.54 -15.08 9.04
C PRO A 39 -2.50 -14.70 7.57
N LEU A 40 -2.31 -13.42 7.28
CA LEU A 40 -2.28 -12.89 5.93
C LEU A 40 -1.09 -11.92 5.76
N ARG A 41 -0.08 -12.36 5.01
CA ARG A 41 1.07 -11.54 4.66
C ARG A 41 0.69 -10.60 3.52
N THR A 42 0.96 -9.33 3.71
CA THR A 42 0.60 -8.27 2.75
C THR A 42 1.79 -7.37 2.50
N ALA A 43 2.01 -6.96 1.24
CA ALA A 43 3.16 -6.16 0.83
C ALA A 43 2.73 -4.72 0.49
N TRP A 44 3.44 -3.75 1.07
CA TRP A 44 3.06 -2.33 1.00
C TRP A 44 4.28 -1.43 0.81
N LEU A 45 4.04 -0.29 0.19
CA LEU A 45 5.04 0.77 0.05
C LEU A 45 4.94 1.75 1.22
N GLY A 46 5.98 2.56 1.44
CA GLY A 46 5.97 3.64 2.44
C GLY A 46 5.14 4.84 1.98
N GLU A 47 3.88 4.62 1.64
CA GLU A 47 3.00 5.57 0.96
C GLU A 47 1.66 5.71 1.68
N HIS A 48 0.85 6.69 1.24
CA HIS A 48 -0.41 7.04 1.88
C HIS A 48 -1.47 5.92 1.84
N GLU A 49 -1.49 5.06 0.84
CA GLU A 49 -2.39 3.91 0.77
C GLU A 49 -2.10 2.87 1.87
N THR A 50 -0.86 2.72 2.26
CA THR A 50 -0.45 1.84 3.36
C THR A 50 -1.03 2.29 4.69
N PHE A 51 -1.26 3.60 4.86
CA PHE A 51 -1.90 4.13 6.06
C PHE A 51 -3.25 3.50 6.34
N LEU A 52 -4.06 3.24 5.32
CA LEU A 52 -5.40 2.65 5.49
C LEU A 52 -5.32 1.25 6.09
N VAL A 53 -4.40 0.43 5.61
CA VAL A 53 -4.22 -0.95 6.09
C VAL A 53 -3.57 -0.99 7.45
N TRP A 54 -2.54 -0.16 7.66
CA TRP A 54 -1.91 0.03 8.95
C TRP A 54 -2.93 0.47 10.00
N TYR A 55 -3.77 1.47 9.68
CA TYR A 55 -4.79 1.97 10.59
C TYR A 55 -5.86 0.92 10.90
N ALA A 56 -6.28 0.14 9.91
CA ALA A 56 -7.22 -0.97 10.12
C ALA A 56 -6.65 -2.00 11.10
N ARG A 57 -5.36 -2.34 10.97
CA ARG A 57 -4.66 -3.23 11.91
C ARG A 57 -4.55 -2.62 13.31
N GLU A 58 -4.16 -1.35 13.44
CA GLU A 58 -4.07 -0.66 14.74
C GLU A 58 -5.43 -0.57 15.46
N LYS A 59 -6.53 -0.51 14.71
CA LYS A 59 -7.89 -0.54 15.24
C LYS A 59 -8.43 -1.96 15.49
N GLY A 60 -7.68 -2.99 15.10
CA GLY A 60 -8.10 -4.38 15.25
C GLY A 60 -9.25 -4.79 14.32
N TRP A 61 -9.47 -4.03 13.23
CA TRP A 61 -10.53 -4.35 12.26
C TRP A 61 -10.23 -5.62 11.49
N ASP A 62 -8.96 -5.88 11.21
CA ASP A 62 -8.48 -7.14 10.65
C ASP A 62 -8.89 -8.33 11.52
N LYS A 63 -8.65 -8.23 12.83
CA LYS A 63 -8.99 -9.27 13.80
C LYS A 63 -10.50 -9.45 13.93
N ALA A 64 -11.27 -8.36 13.85
CA ALA A 64 -12.73 -8.43 13.86
C ALA A 64 -13.27 -9.21 12.63
N GLU A 65 -12.56 -9.16 11.51
CA GLU A 65 -12.86 -9.93 10.29
C GLU A 65 -12.22 -11.33 10.28
N GLY A 66 -11.56 -11.72 11.37
CA GLY A 66 -10.92 -13.04 11.50
C GLY A 66 -9.57 -13.15 10.81
N LEU A 67 -8.91 -12.01 10.52
CA LEU A 67 -7.61 -11.94 9.89
C LEU A 67 -6.53 -11.52 10.89
N ASP A 68 -5.27 -11.89 10.60
CA ASP A 68 -4.07 -11.39 11.28
C ASP A 68 -3.11 -10.87 10.23
N LEU A 69 -3.11 -9.55 10.01
CA LEU A 69 -2.34 -8.93 8.94
C LEU A 69 -0.87 -8.74 9.34
N GLU A 70 0.02 -9.29 8.53
CA GLU A 70 1.45 -8.96 8.53
C GLU A 70 1.73 -7.98 7.38
N LEU A 71 2.25 -6.80 7.69
CA LEU A 71 2.60 -5.78 6.70
C LEU A 71 4.09 -5.87 6.40
N LEU A 72 4.44 -6.23 5.16
CA LEU A 72 5.81 -6.29 4.67
C LEU A 72 6.13 -4.97 3.95
N PRO A 73 7.13 -4.20 4.41
CA PRO A 73 7.51 -2.94 3.79
C PRO A 73 8.40 -3.16 2.57
N PHE A 74 8.16 -2.37 1.51
CA PHE A 74 8.97 -2.32 0.29
C PHE A 74 9.20 -0.87 -0.14
N GLU A 75 10.29 -0.61 -0.86
CA GLU A 75 10.59 0.73 -1.38
C GLU A 75 9.89 1.05 -2.70
N SER A 76 9.58 0.02 -3.50
CA SER A 76 8.93 0.22 -4.81
C SER A 76 8.02 -0.94 -5.16
N GLY A 77 6.99 -0.67 -5.99
CA GLY A 77 6.11 -1.70 -6.52
C GLY A 77 6.85 -2.74 -7.36
N LYS A 78 7.98 -2.35 -7.98
CA LYS A 78 8.85 -3.31 -8.67
C LYS A 78 9.44 -4.32 -7.69
N ASN A 79 9.97 -3.88 -6.53
CA ASN A 79 10.49 -4.79 -5.50
C ASN A 79 9.40 -5.73 -4.98
N VAL A 80 8.19 -5.25 -4.77
CA VAL A 80 7.04 -6.09 -4.37
C VAL A 80 6.85 -7.23 -5.35
N ILE A 81 6.90 -6.95 -6.65
CA ILE A 81 6.70 -7.96 -7.70
C ILE A 81 7.91 -8.89 -7.82
N ASP A 82 9.13 -8.35 -7.83
CA ASP A 82 10.35 -9.15 -7.93
C ASP A 82 10.46 -10.16 -6.78
N GLU A 83 10.02 -9.79 -5.58
CA GLU A 83 10.06 -10.63 -4.38
C GLU A 83 8.75 -11.39 -4.10
N MET A 84 7.81 -11.39 -5.02
CA MET A 84 6.50 -12.03 -4.83
C MET A 84 6.60 -13.48 -4.37
N GLN A 85 7.51 -14.24 -4.95
CA GLN A 85 7.67 -15.66 -4.63
C GLN A 85 8.46 -15.90 -3.33
N SER A 86 9.50 -15.11 -3.08
CA SER A 86 10.35 -15.24 -1.88
C SER A 86 9.63 -14.73 -0.63
N SER A 87 8.90 -13.64 -0.74
CA SER A 87 8.18 -13.02 0.38
C SER A 87 6.84 -13.67 0.67
N ASN A 88 6.29 -14.44 -0.28
CA ASN A 88 5.03 -15.19 -0.13
C ASN A 88 3.87 -14.33 0.40
N TRP A 89 3.73 -13.11 -0.11
CA TRP A 89 2.59 -12.26 0.20
C TRP A 89 1.34 -12.69 -0.59
N ALA A 90 0.16 -12.47 -0.02
CA ALA A 90 -1.12 -12.81 -0.63
C ALA A 90 -1.80 -11.59 -1.27
N ILE A 91 -1.60 -10.40 -0.69
CA ILE A 91 -2.15 -9.13 -1.17
C ILE A 91 -1.04 -8.08 -1.15
N ALA A 92 -1.04 -7.20 -2.14
CA ALA A 92 -0.07 -6.11 -2.21
C ALA A 92 -0.71 -4.82 -2.72
N GLY A 93 -0.25 -3.68 -2.21
CA GLY A 93 -0.47 -2.35 -2.79
C GLY A 93 0.70 -1.99 -3.68
N VAL A 94 0.43 -1.74 -4.95
CA VAL A 94 1.46 -1.35 -5.93
C VAL A 94 0.86 -0.40 -6.97
N GLY A 95 1.69 0.45 -7.55
CA GLY A 95 1.30 1.29 -8.68
C GLY A 95 0.85 0.48 -9.90
N ALA A 96 0.14 1.12 -10.82
CA ALA A 96 -0.45 0.46 -11.99
C ALA A 96 0.60 -0.22 -12.88
N MET A 97 1.78 0.37 -13.06
CA MET A 97 2.80 -0.18 -13.96
C MET A 97 3.42 -1.49 -13.45
N PRO A 98 3.82 -1.63 -12.18
CA PRO A 98 4.24 -2.90 -11.62
C PRO A 98 3.16 -3.98 -11.74
N ALA A 99 1.89 -3.65 -11.42
CA ALA A 99 0.77 -4.59 -11.53
C ALA A 99 0.56 -5.07 -12.97
N LEU A 100 0.55 -4.16 -13.96
CA LEU A 100 0.40 -4.50 -15.38
C LEU A 100 1.57 -5.35 -15.88
N THR A 101 2.80 -4.98 -15.54
CA THR A 101 3.99 -5.74 -15.94
C THR A 101 3.96 -7.16 -15.36
N ALA A 102 3.62 -7.30 -14.09
CA ALA A 102 3.52 -8.60 -13.44
C ALA A 102 2.42 -9.48 -14.04
N SER A 103 1.32 -8.88 -14.50
CA SER A 103 0.21 -9.61 -15.12
C SER A 103 0.59 -10.33 -16.43
N LEU A 104 1.69 -9.91 -17.07
CA LEU A 104 2.21 -10.56 -18.28
C LEU A 104 2.89 -11.91 -18.00
N SER A 105 3.39 -12.10 -16.78
CA SER A 105 4.18 -13.29 -16.38
C SER A 105 3.56 -14.09 -15.24
N SER A 106 2.61 -13.51 -14.52
CA SER A 106 2.03 -14.09 -13.30
C SER A 106 0.51 -13.94 -13.28
N ARG A 107 -0.18 -14.87 -12.61
CA ARG A 107 -1.61 -14.71 -12.33
C ARG A 107 -1.81 -13.75 -11.16
N LEU A 108 -2.26 -12.56 -11.47
CA LEU A 108 -2.66 -11.55 -10.48
C LEU A 108 -4.13 -11.17 -10.69
N TYR A 109 -4.79 -10.84 -9.59
CA TYR A 109 -6.14 -10.29 -9.60
C TYR A 109 -6.10 -8.89 -9.00
N ILE A 110 -6.61 -7.89 -9.71
CA ILE A 110 -6.83 -6.57 -9.15
C ILE A 110 -8.13 -6.64 -8.37
N VAL A 111 -8.05 -6.57 -7.04
CA VAL A 111 -9.19 -6.69 -6.12
C VAL A 111 -9.75 -5.33 -5.70
N GLY A 112 -9.03 -4.26 -5.95
CA GLY A 112 -9.44 -2.89 -5.64
C GLY A 112 -8.47 -1.85 -6.18
N ILE A 113 -8.93 -0.61 -6.22
CA ILE A 113 -8.09 0.57 -6.49
C ILE A 113 -7.95 1.31 -5.18
N GLY A 114 -6.71 1.44 -4.69
CA GLY A 114 -6.42 2.07 -3.40
C GLY A 114 -6.48 3.61 -3.46
N ASN A 115 -5.99 4.20 -4.56
CA ASN A 115 -5.89 5.65 -4.74
C ASN A 115 -5.78 6.04 -6.21
N ASP A 116 -5.86 7.35 -6.48
CA ASP A 116 -5.56 7.97 -7.77
C ASP A 116 -4.18 8.64 -7.72
N GLU A 117 -3.21 8.06 -8.43
CA GLU A 117 -1.84 8.58 -8.51
C GLU A 117 -1.63 9.60 -9.65
N SER A 118 -2.65 10.04 -10.34
CA SER A 118 -2.52 10.92 -11.51
C SER A 118 -1.81 12.24 -11.22
N ALA A 119 -1.83 12.70 -9.96
CA ALA A 119 -1.18 13.92 -9.49
C ALA A 119 -0.01 13.68 -8.52
N SER A 120 0.37 12.44 -8.25
CA SER A 120 1.40 12.10 -7.26
C SER A 120 2.79 11.90 -7.86
N ASN A 121 2.88 11.61 -9.15
CA ASN A 121 4.16 11.45 -9.86
C ASN A 121 4.69 12.79 -10.36
N ALA A 122 5.99 13.03 -10.20
CA ALA A 122 6.62 14.26 -10.68
C ALA A 122 8.05 14.03 -11.21
N ILE A 123 8.46 14.89 -12.13
CA ILE A 123 9.84 15.03 -12.57
C ILE A 123 10.38 16.32 -11.97
N PHE A 124 11.44 16.20 -11.18
CA PHE A 124 12.14 17.35 -10.59
C PHE A 124 13.44 17.58 -11.31
N THR A 125 13.78 18.84 -11.45
CA THR A 125 15.07 19.28 -11.99
C THR A 125 15.57 20.46 -11.17
N ARG A 126 16.85 20.82 -11.29
CA ARG A 126 17.41 21.97 -10.58
C ARG A 126 16.78 23.27 -11.08
N ALA A 127 16.66 24.26 -10.19
CA ALA A 127 16.01 25.53 -10.51
C ALA A 127 16.64 26.30 -11.69
N ASP A 128 17.92 26.10 -11.93
CA ASP A 128 18.68 26.71 -13.04
C ASP A 128 18.67 25.88 -14.33
N SER A 129 18.00 24.73 -14.32
CA SER A 129 17.97 23.79 -15.45
C SER A 129 17.41 24.44 -16.73
N PRO A 130 18.03 24.18 -17.88
CA PRO A 130 17.50 24.62 -19.16
C PRO A 130 16.14 24.00 -19.52
N ILE A 131 15.76 22.91 -18.87
CA ILE A 131 14.44 22.27 -19.05
C ILE A 131 13.33 23.25 -18.65
N LEU A 132 13.51 24.04 -17.60
CA LEU A 132 12.50 24.98 -17.08
C LEU A 132 12.38 26.26 -17.92
N LYS A 133 13.28 26.51 -18.87
CA LYS A 133 13.28 27.74 -19.67
C LYS A 133 12.22 27.76 -20.76
N MET A 134 11.64 26.62 -21.10
CA MET A 134 10.58 26.51 -22.10
C MET A 134 9.41 25.72 -21.56
N LYS A 135 8.22 26.28 -21.73
CA LYS A 135 6.94 25.64 -21.40
C LYS A 135 6.07 25.61 -22.66
N GLY A 136 5.32 24.55 -22.86
CA GLY A 136 4.37 24.45 -23.98
C GLY A 136 5.04 24.24 -25.35
N PHE A 137 6.19 23.56 -25.41
CA PHE A 137 6.81 23.18 -26.69
C PHE A 137 5.84 22.40 -27.58
N ASN A 138 5.08 21.49 -27.00
CA ASN A 138 3.98 20.81 -27.67
C ASN A 138 2.68 21.61 -27.43
N PRO A 139 2.04 22.18 -28.47
CA PRO A 139 0.84 22.98 -28.31
C PRO A 139 -0.35 22.23 -27.68
N ASN A 140 -0.38 20.90 -27.82
CA ASN A 140 -1.40 20.04 -27.20
C ASN A 140 -1.16 19.80 -25.71
N CYS A 141 0.02 20.20 -25.20
CA CYS A 141 0.43 20.04 -23.82
C CYS A 141 1.07 21.34 -23.30
N PRO A 142 0.30 22.46 -23.22
CA PRO A 142 0.87 23.79 -22.98
C PRO A 142 1.48 23.95 -21.58
N GLU A 143 1.13 23.07 -20.63
CA GLU A 143 1.65 23.11 -19.27
C GLU A 143 2.96 22.33 -19.09
N VAL A 144 3.41 21.60 -20.10
CA VAL A 144 4.61 20.75 -20.01
C VAL A 144 5.85 21.57 -20.25
N TYR A 145 6.83 21.45 -19.36
CA TYR A 145 8.15 22.05 -19.49
C TYR A 145 9.10 21.20 -20.32
N GLY A 146 10.08 21.85 -20.95
CA GLY A 146 11.13 21.24 -21.74
C GLY A 146 10.89 21.30 -23.25
N ASN A 147 11.94 21.00 -23.99
CA ASN A 147 11.94 20.80 -25.44
C ASN A 147 13.06 19.81 -25.81
N PRO A 148 13.09 19.27 -27.02
CA PRO A 148 14.13 18.31 -27.44
C PRO A 148 15.57 18.79 -27.21
N GLY A 149 15.85 20.08 -27.44
CA GLY A 149 17.20 20.65 -27.27
C GLY A 149 17.66 20.73 -25.81
N SER A 150 16.73 20.96 -24.88
CA SER A 150 17.04 21.04 -23.44
C SER A 150 17.08 19.69 -22.74
N VAL A 151 16.51 18.62 -23.34
CA VAL A 151 16.31 17.31 -22.72
C VAL A 151 17.23 16.23 -23.30
N ARG A 152 17.52 16.28 -24.57
CA ARG A 152 18.38 15.29 -25.24
C ARG A 152 19.76 15.17 -24.58
N GLY A 153 20.16 13.91 -24.30
CA GLY A 153 21.43 13.59 -23.64
C GLY A 153 21.46 13.85 -22.15
N LYS A 154 20.38 14.35 -21.55
CA LYS A 154 20.28 14.58 -20.12
C LYS A 154 20.17 13.24 -19.35
N THR A 155 20.61 13.27 -18.10
CA THR A 155 20.58 12.12 -17.21
C THR A 155 19.39 12.21 -16.23
N PHE A 156 18.53 11.21 -16.29
CA PHE A 156 17.34 11.07 -15.43
C PHE A 156 17.55 9.90 -14.47
N ILE A 157 17.40 10.16 -13.18
CA ILE A 157 17.39 9.12 -12.15
C ILE A 157 15.94 8.72 -11.90
N VAL A 158 15.62 7.43 -12.02
CA VAL A 158 14.27 6.93 -11.84
C VAL A 158 14.26 5.45 -11.48
N PRO A 159 13.41 5.00 -10.56
CA PRO A 159 13.19 3.57 -10.34
C PRO A 159 12.48 2.95 -11.56
N LYS A 160 13.20 2.16 -12.34
CA LYS A 160 12.65 1.54 -13.56
C LYS A 160 11.51 0.57 -13.26
N GLY A 161 10.54 0.49 -14.17
CA GLY A 161 9.37 -0.39 -14.05
C GLY A 161 8.28 0.13 -13.12
N THR A 162 8.39 1.39 -12.67
CA THR A 162 7.39 2.07 -11.82
C THR A 162 6.51 3.03 -12.59
N SER A 163 5.48 3.58 -11.93
CA SER A 163 4.62 4.63 -12.49
C SER A 163 5.41 5.90 -12.84
N ALA A 164 6.43 6.26 -12.03
CA ALA A 164 7.31 7.39 -12.32
C ALA A 164 8.14 7.17 -13.60
N HIS A 165 8.62 5.95 -13.84
CA HIS A 165 9.31 5.61 -15.08
C HIS A 165 8.37 5.73 -16.29
N TYR A 166 7.13 5.23 -16.16
CA TYR A 166 6.13 5.39 -17.21
C TYR A 166 5.81 6.87 -17.47
N MET A 167 5.64 7.69 -16.44
CA MET A 167 5.44 9.14 -16.57
C MET A 167 6.61 9.79 -17.31
N LEU A 168 7.87 9.46 -16.97
CA LEU A 168 9.06 9.96 -17.67
C LEU A 168 9.00 9.58 -19.15
N SER A 169 8.73 8.34 -19.51
CA SER A 169 8.55 7.89 -20.90
C SER A 169 7.48 8.69 -21.62
N ARG A 170 6.34 8.94 -20.97
CA ARG A 170 5.23 9.72 -21.54
C ARG A 170 5.61 11.18 -21.74
N TRP A 171 6.32 11.79 -20.78
CA TRP A 171 6.81 13.15 -20.89
C TRP A 171 7.81 13.30 -22.04
N LEU A 172 8.76 12.38 -22.19
CA LEU A 172 9.68 12.35 -23.34
C LEU A 172 8.90 12.28 -24.66
N HIS A 173 7.89 11.43 -24.74
CA HIS A 173 7.06 11.30 -25.94
C HIS A 173 6.33 12.60 -26.29
N VAL A 174 5.81 13.33 -25.29
CA VAL A 174 5.18 14.66 -25.50
C VAL A 174 6.16 15.64 -26.16
N LEU A 175 7.45 15.52 -25.85
CA LEU A 175 8.52 16.34 -26.43
C LEU A 175 9.07 15.78 -27.76
N GLY A 176 8.49 14.70 -28.31
CA GLY A 176 8.98 14.05 -29.53
C GLY A 176 10.29 13.28 -29.33
N LEU A 177 10.57 12.86 -28.09
CA LEU A 177 11.72 12.07 -27.69
C LEU A 177 11.31 10.68 -27.21
N ASN A 178 12.28 9.82 -27.02
CA ASN A 178 12.12 8.51 -26.37
C ASN A 178 13.30 8.24 -25.42
N GLU A 179 13.26 7.12 -24.71
CA GLU A 179 14.29 6.78 -23.70
C GLU A 179 15.71 6.64 -24.25
N ARG A 180 15.87 6.38 -25.56
CA ARG A 180 17.19 6.30 -26.20
C ARG A 180 17.82 7.68 -26.43
N ASP A 181 17.04 8.74 -26.31
CA ASP A 181 17.48 10.11 -26.47
C ASP A 181 18.08 10.72 -25.20
N VAL A 182 18.00 9.99 -24.08
CA VAL A 182 18.43 10.42 -22.73
C VAL A 182 19.21 9.31 -22.04
N ASN A 183 19.87 9.63 -20.92
CA ASN A 183 20.50 8.64 -20.06
C ASN A 183 19.58 8.32 -18.87
N ILE A 184 19.13 7.10 -18.73
CA ILE A 184 18.28 6.66 -17.61
C ILE A 184 19.12 5.84 -16.63
N VAL A 185 19.23 6.35 -15.40
CA VAL A 185 19.90 5.68 -14.29
C VAL A 185 18.83 5.07 -13.37
N ASP A 186 18.88 3.75 -13.22
CA ASP A 186 17.97 2.98 -12.37
C ASP A 186 18.47 3.00 -10.93
N MET A 187 17.69 3.57 -10.02
CA MET A 187 17.98 3.60 -8.58
C MET A 187 16.67 3.45 -7.80
N GLN A 188 16.75 2.82 -6.63
CA GLN A 188 15.61 2.79 -5.71
C GLN A 188 15.31 4.20 -5.18
N PRO A 189 14.07 4.49 -4.74
CA PRO A 189 13.67 5.84 -4.35
C PRO A 189 14.60 6.53 -3.35
N SER A 190 14.97 5.85 -2.27
CA SER A 190 15.87 6.41 -1.23
C SER A 190 17.27 6.72 -1.76
N GLU A 191 17.81 5.84 -2.59
CA GLU A 191 19.11 6.05 -3.26
C GLU A 191 19.03 7.17 -4.29
N ALA A 192 17.96 7.21 -5.09
CA ALA A 192 17.72 8.22 -6.11
C ALA A 192 17.67 9.64 -5.53
N MET A 193 16.94 9.81 -4.41
CA MET A 193 16.85 11.10 -3.72
C MET A 193 18.21 11.56 -3.21
N LYS A 194 18.96 10.66 -2.56
CA LYS A 194 20.30 10.97 -2.08
C LYS A 194 21.23 11.33 -3.23
N ALA A 195 21.26 10.56 -4.30
CA ALA A 195 22.11 10.82 -5.47
C ALA A 195 21.77 12.16 -6.12
N PHE A 196 20.49 12.50 -6.23
CA PHE A 196 20.06 13.78 -6.79
C PHE A 196 20.42 14.95 -5.85
N ALA A 197 20.28 14.82 -4.54
CA ALA A 197 20.71 15.81 -3.55
C ALA A 197 22.24 16.05 -3.60
N ASP A 198 23.02 14.98 -3.80
CA ASP A 198 24.48 15.02 -3.94
C ASP A 198 24.94 15.59 -5.32
N GLY A 199 24.03 16.06 -6.17
CA GLY A 199 24.34 16.70 -7.44
C GLY A 199 24.39 15.76 -8.66
N GLN A 200 24.07 14.50 -8.51
CA GLN A 200 24.02 13.55 -9.62
C GLN A 200 22.76 13.75 -10.46
N GLY A 201 22.85 13.40 -11.74
CA GLY A 201 21.75 13.54 -12.70
C GLY A 201 21.31 14.97 -12.98
N ASP A 202 20.63 15.18 -14.08
CA ASP A 202 20.01 16.45 -14.47
C ASP A 202 18.58 16.59 -13.91
N ALA A 203 17.91 15.45 -13.71
CA ALA A 203 16.55 15.37 -13.19
C ALA A 203 16.30 14.02 -12.50
N ILE A 204 15.28 13.99 -11.66
CA ILE A 204 14.80 12.80 -10.95
C ILE A 204 13.30 12.65 -11.16
N ALA A 205 12.81 11.43 -11.36
CA ALA A 205 11.39 11.13 -11.44
C ALA A 205 10.99 10.18 -10.32
N LEU A 206 10.04 10.62 -9.48
CA LEU A 206 9.53 9.91 -8.30
C LEU A 206 8.03 10.16 -8.14
N TRP A 207 7.47 9.64 -7.07
CA TRP A 207 6.08 9.81 -6.66
C TRP A 207 5.99 10.26 -5.19
N ALA A 208 4.81 10.64 -4.75
CA ALA A 208 4.58 11.01 -3.35
C ALA A 208 4.70 9.76 -2.43
N PRO A 209 5.26 9.89 -1.18
CA PRO A 209 5.61 11.14 -0.52
C PRO A 209 6.97 11.72 -0.91
N GLN A 210 7.85 11.00 -1.59
CA GLN A 210 9.21 11.41 -1.91
C GLN A 210 9.28 12.73 -2.72
N THR A 211 8.19 13.09 -3.37
CA THR A 211 8.08 14.38 -4.10
C THR A 211 7.92 15.59 -3.17
N PHE A 212 7.79 15.38 -1.86
CA PHE A 212 7.63 16.44 -0.86
C PHE A 212 8.83 16.56 0.10
N GLU A 213 9.85 15.73 -0.07
CA GLU A 213 11.10 15.74 0.71
C GLU A 213 12.19 16.52 -0.03
#